data_4acccb2160cf06ef81139b8fdf7f4009
#
_entry.id   4acccb2160cf06ef81139b8fdf7f4009
#
_cell.length_a   1.000
_cell.length_b   1.000
_cell.length_c   1.000
_cell.angle_alpha   90.00
_cell.angle_beta   90.00
_cell.angle_gamma   90.00
#
_symmetry.space_group_name_H-M   'P 1'
#
loop_
_entity.id
_entity.type
_entity.pdbx_description
1 polymer ?
#
loop_
_entity_poly.entity_id
_entity_poly.type
_entity_poly.pdbx_seq_one_letter_code
_entity_poly.pdbx_strand_id
1 'polypeptide(L)'
;MGTYCFGIDVGGTTVKCGLFRTDGTLVEKWEIPTRKENNGDQILPDVAAAVNAKIEEKGISKDDVEGVGIGVPGPVNSKGEVDRAVNLYWGYKNVAGEMEELTGLHAKAGNDANVAALGEAWKGAAAGSSDVIMVTLVSAVELLLMARS
;
A
#
# COMPACT_ATOMS: atom_id res chain seq x y z
N MET A 1 0.71 -3.57 19.42
CA MET A 1 1.87 -3.84 18.58
C MET A 1 1.43 -4.56 17.31
N GLY A 2 1.91 -4.10 16.17
CA GLY A 2 1.42 -4.62 14.92
C GLY A 2 2.02 -5.98 14.55
N THR A 3 1.17 -6.90 14.16
CA THR A 3 1.54 -8.23 13.68
C THR A 3 1.39 -8.31 12.17
N TYR A 4 0.53 -7.48 11.61
CA TYR A 4 0.16 -7.51 10.20
C TYR A 4 0.40 -6.16 9.52
N CYS A 5 0.57 -6.21 8.21
CA CYS A 5 0.55 -5.01 7.38
C CYS A 5 -0.05 -5.35 6.02
N PHE A 6 -0.55 -4.33 5.34
CA PHE A 6 -1.08 -4.50 3.99
C PHE A 6 -0.14 -3.85 2.99
N GLY A 7 0.04 -4.50 1.86
CA GLY A 7 0.75 -3.95 0.72
C GLY A 7 -0.21 -3.81 -0.44
N ILE A 8 -0.20 -2.67 -1.09
CA ILE A 8 -1.10 -2.37 -2.21
C ILE A 8 -0.26 -1.88 -3.38
N ASP A 9 -0.47 -2.46 -4.54
CA ASP A 9 0.18 -2.04 -5.78
C ASP A 9 -0.92 -1.63 -6.75
N VAL A 10 -1.06 -0.32 -6.97
CA VAL A 10 -2.09 0.23 -7.83
C VAL A 10 -1.59 0.24 -9.27
N GLY A 11 -2.14 -0.65 -10.08
CA GLY A 11 -1.85 -0.68 -11.52
C GLY A 11 -2.95 0.01 -12.32
N GLY A 12 -2.69 0.22 -13.60
CA GLY A 12 -3.66 0.87 -14.48
C GLY A 12 -4.89 0.02 -14.79
N THR A 13 -4.81 -1.28 -14.60
CA THR A 13 -5.91 -2.23 -14.89
C THR A 13 -6.41 -2.92 -13.63
N THR A 14 -5.49 -3.38 -12.78
CA THR A 14 -5.81 -4.07 -11.53
C THR A 14 -5.00 -3.50 -10.39
N VAL A 15 -5.59 -3.57 -9.19
CA VAL A 15 -4.90 -3.26 -7.94
C VAL A 15 -4.56 -4.58 -7.29
N LYS A 16 -3.28 -4.81 -7.02
CA LYS A 16 -2.83 -6.01 -6.32
C LYS A 16 -2.75 -5.71 -4.84
N CYS A 17 -3.30 -6.60 -4.03
CA CYS A 17 -3.37 -6.43 -2.59
C CYS A 17 -2.72 -7.63 -1.91
N GLY A 18 -2.05 -7.39 -0.81
CA GLY A 18 -1.47 -8.44 -0.01
C GLY A 18 -1.59 -8.16 1.47
N LEU A 19 -1.91 -9.19 2.22
CA LEU A 19 -1.87 -9.15 3.68
C LEU A 19 -0.62 -9.91 4.11
N PHE A 20 0.22 -9.24 4.89
CA PHE A 20 1.50 -9.78 5.31
C PHE A 20 1.62 -9.74 6.82
N ARG A 21 2.42 -10.64 7.37
CA ARG A 21 2.89 -10.49 8.74
C ARG A 21 4.09 -9.56 8.73
N THR A 22 4.34 -8.91 9.84
CA THR A 22 5.44 -7.96 9.94
C THR A 22 6.83 -8.62 9.82
N ASP A 23 6.90 -9.95 9.85
CA ASP A 23 8.13 -10.69 9.58
C ASP A 23 8.38 -10.92 8.08
N GLY A 24 7.46 -10.45 7.23
CA GLY A 24 7.54 -10.60 5.79
C GLY A 24 6.77 -11.77 5.20
N THR A 25 6.13 -12.58 6.03
CA THR A 25 5.35 -13.74 5.56
C THR A 25 4.07 -13.27 4.89
N LEU A 26 3.82 -13.74 3.66
CA LEU A 26 2.58 -13.46 2.94
C LEU A 26 1.47 -14.33 3.49
N VAL A 27 0.42 -13.72 4.02
CA VAL A 27 -0.75 -14.43 4.51
C VAL A 27 -1.74 -14.69 3.39
N GLU A 28 -2.04 -13.65 2.61
CA GLU A 28 -2.98 -13.79 1.48
C GLU A 28 -2.72 -12.68 0.48
N LYS A 29 -2.94 -13.00 -0.80
CA LYS A 29 -2.78 -12.07 -1.91
C LYS A 29 -4.03 -12.15 -2.78
N TRP A 30 -4.51 -10.98 -3.22
CA TRP A 30 -5.71 -10.92 -4.09
C TRP A 30 -5.64 -9.68 -4.97
N GLU A 31 -6.58 -9.56 -5.90
CA GLU A 31 -6.65 -8.43 -6.83
C GLU A 31 -8.05 -7.88 -6.88
N ILE A 32 -8.15 -6.59 -7.16
CA ILE A 32 -9.42 -5.92 -7.45
C ILE A 32 -9.24 -5.10 -8.73
N PRO A 33 -10.31 -4.81 -9.46
CA PRO A 33 -10.19 -3.98 -10.67
C PRO A 33 -9.88 -2.53 -10.32
N THR A 34 -9.11 -1.86 -11.19
CA THR A 34 -8.84 -0.43 -11.05
C THR A 34 -9.97 0.32 -11.74
N ARG A 35 -10.89 0.89 -10.97
CA ARG A 35 -12.00 1.65 -11.54
C ARG A 35 -11.59 3.09 -11.74
N LYS A 36 -11.32 3.47 -12.99
CA LYS A 36 -10.80 4.78 -13.34
C LYS A 36 -11.87 5.82 -13.65
N GLU A 37 -13.13 5.45 -13.62
CA GLU A 37 -14.25 6.34 -13.85
C GLU A 37 -14.20 7.51 -12.85
N ASN A 38 -14.80 8.62 -13.24
CA ASN A 38 -14.85 9.83 -12.40
C ASN A 38 -13.45 10.27 -11.96
N ASN A 39 -12.52 10.32 -12.92
CA ASN A 39 -11.13 10.78 -12.68
C ASN A 39 -10.41 9.91 -11.66
N GLY A 40 -10.73 8.62 -11.60
CA GLY A 40 -10.10 7.69 -10.68
C GLY A 40 -10.48 7.89 -9.21
N ASP A 41 -11.56 8.62 -8.94
CA ASP A 41 -11.96 8.92 -7.57
C ASP A 41 -12.40 7.69 -6.79
N GLN A 42 -12.76 6.60 -7.46
CA GLN A 42 -13.22 5.39 -6.81
C GLN A 42 -12.07 4.46 -6.41
N ILE A 43 -10.86 4.70 -6.90
CA ILE A 43 -9.75 3.77 -6.67
C ILE A 43 -9.41 3.62 -5.19
N LEU A 44 -9.17 4.70 -4.49
CA LEU A 44 -8.81 4.62 -3.07
C LEU A 44 -9.96 4.12 -2.19
N PRO A 45 -11.21 4.55 -2.40
CA PRO A 45 -12.32 3.94 -1.67
C PRO A 45 -12.43 2.43 -1.88
N ASP A 46 -12.19 1.94 -3.11
CA ASP A 46 -12.21 0.50 -3.38
C ASP A 46 -11.08 -0.23 -2.64
N VAL A 47 -9.89 0.36 -2.62
CA VAL A 47 -8.76 -0.20 -1.90
C VAL A 47 -9.04 -0.25 -0.41
N ALA A 48 -9.56 0.84 0.14
CA ALA A 48 -9.89 0.90 1.56
C ALA A 48 -10.96 -0.12 1.93
N ALA A 49 -11.98 -0.27 1.09
CA ALA A 49 -13.03 -1.27 1.31
C ALA A 49 -12.44 -2.68 1.30
N ALA A 50 -11.51 -2.96 0.39
CA ALA A 50 -10.86 -4.27 0.32
C ALA A 50 -10.04 -4.56 1.58
N VAL A 51 -9.31 -3.56 2.07
CA VAL A 51 -8.51 -3.69 3.31
C VAL A 51 -9.43 -3.94 4.50
N ASN A 52 -10.47 -3.12 4.65
CA ASN A 52 -11.40 -3.25 5.76
C ASN A 52 -12.14 -4.60 5.74
N ALA A 53 -12.55 -5.05 4.55
CA ALA A 53 -13.22 -6.33 4.39
C ALA A 53 -12.29 -7.50 4.78
N LYS A 54 -11.02 -7.40 4.42
CA LYS A 54 -10.05 -8.45 4.75
C LYS A 54 -9.78 -8.51 6.26
N ILE A 55 -9.72 -7.37 6.92
CA ILE A 55 -9.57 -7.31 8.37
C ILE A 55 -10.74 -8.04 9.04
N GLU A 56 -11.95 -7.75 8.59
CA GLU A 56 -13.15 -8.37 9.12
C GLU A 56 -13.20 -9.86 8.81
N GLU A 57 -12.89 -10.24 7.58
CA GLU A 57 -12.89 -11.64 7.15
C GLU A 57 -11.93 -12.50 7.98
N LYS A 58 -10.76 -11.98 8.30
CA LYS A 58 -9.73 -12.71 9.05
C LYS A 58 -9.87 -12.57 10.57
N GLY A 59 -10.80 -11.75 11.04
CA GLY A 59 -10.97 -11.53 12.48
C GLY A 59 -9.79 -10.81 13.11
N ILE A 60 -9.10 -9.96 12.35
CA ILE A 60 -7.93 -9.22 12.82
C ILE A 60 -8.39 -7.93 13.47
N SER A 61 -7.73 -7.54 14.56
CA SER A 61 -7.95 -6.22 15.16
C SER A 61 -7.14 -5.18 14.39
N LYS A 62 -7.70 -3.99 14.19
CA LYS A 62 -6.95 -2.88 13.59
C LYS A 62 -5.71 -2.52 14.42
N ASP A 63 -5.76 -2.76 15.73
CA ASP A 63 -4.62 -2.51 16.60
C ASP A 63 -3.44 -3.44 16.28
N ASP A 64 -3.70 -4.56 15.62
CA ASP A 64 -2.67 -5.51 15.20
C ASP A 64 -2.13 -5.22 13.80
N VAL A 65 -2.65 -4.20 13.12
CA VAL A 65 -2.18 -3.82 11.80
C VAL A 65 -1.25 -2.62 11.92
N GLU A 66 0.01 -2.81 11.54
CA GLU A 66 1.01 -1.72 11.55
C GLU A 66 0.64 -0.60 10.59
N GLY A 67 0.09 -0.96 9.45
CA GLY A 67 -0.31 0.04 8.47
C GLY A 67 -0.48 -0.53 7.08
N VAL A 68 -0.63 0.38 6.12
CA VAL A 68 -0.84 0.07 4.71
C VAL A 68 0.24 0.78 3.90
N GLY A 69 0.97 0.01 3.09
CA GLY A 69 1.91 0.56 2.13
C GLY A 69 1.30 0.53 0.74
N ILE A 70 1.36 1.64 0.01
CA ILE A 70 0.75 1.76 -1.31
C ILE A 70 1.77 2.21 -2.33
N GLY A 71 1.93 1.43 -3.40
CA GLY A 71 2.71 1.83 -4.55
C GLY A 71 1.79 2.30 -5.65
N VAL A 72 2.10 3.45 -6.25
CA VAL A 72 1.30 4.03 -7.32
C VAL A 72 2.19 4.36 -8.52
N PRO A 73 1.64 4.36 -9.75
CA PRO A 73 2.41 4.64 -10.96
C PRO A 73 2.52 6.15 -11.21
N GLY A 74 3.26 6.84 -10.37
CA GLY A 74 3.46 8.27 -10.54
C GLY A 74 4.38 8.81 -9.46
N PRO A 75 4.87 10.03 -9.61
CA PRO A 75 5.75 10.62 -8.60
C PRO A 75 4.97 10.91 -7.32
N VAL A 76 5.56 10.52 -6.21
CA VAL A 76 4.98 10.69 -4.88
C VAL A 76 5.99 11.43 -4.01
N ASN A 77 5.55 12.47 -3.32
CA ASN A 77 6.42 13.23 -2.43
C ASN A 77 6.49 12.59 -1.04
N SER A 78 7.28 13.17 -0.16
CA SER A 78 7.50 12.63 1.19
C SER A 78 6.25 12.61 2.06
N LYS A 79 5.23 13.34 1.67
CA LYS A 79 3.95 13.38 2.41
C LYS A 79 2.95 12.35 1.89
N GLY A 80 3.33 11.57 0.89
CA GLY A 80 2.42 10.59 0.27
C GLY A 80 1.43 11.21 -0.69
N GLU A 81 1.77 12.36 -1.25
CA GLU A 81 0.91 13.07 -2.20
C GLU A 81 1.40 12.85 -3.62
N VAL A 82 0.44 12.71 -4.54
CA VAL A 82 0.68 12.56 -5.98
C VAL A 82 0.22 13.83 -6.68
N ASP A 83 1.10 14.46 -7.46
CA ASP A 83 0.70 15.60 -8.28
C ASP A 83 -0.18 15.14 -9.42
N ARG A 84 0.19 14.03 -10.04
CA ARG A 84 -0.52 13.54 -11.22
C ARG A 84 -0.16 12.07 -11.47
N ALA A 85 -1.18 11.28 -11.78
CA ALA A 85 -0.98 9.91 -12.21
C ALA A 85 -1.87 9.68 -13.44
N VAL A 86 -1.31 9.87 -14.61
CA VAL A 86 -2.05 9.87 -15.89
C VAL A 86 -2.78 8.55 -16.12
N ASN A 87 -2.12 7.43 -15.81
CA ASN A 87 -2.70 6.11 -16.02
C ASN A 87 -3.90 5.83 -15.14
N LEU A 88 -4.10 6.61 -14.08
CA LEU A 88 -5.22 6.47 -13.17
C LEU A 88 -6.22 7.63 -13.31
N TYR A 89 -5.95 8.54 -14.24
CA TYR A 89 -6.72 9.76 -14.44
C TYR A 89 -6.72 10.69 -13.23
N TRP A 90 -5.71 10.57 -12.37
CA TRP A 90 -5.58 11.43 -11.20
C TRP A 90 -4.88 12.75 -11.56
N GLY A 91 -5.43 13.86 -11.07
CA GLY A 91 -4.65 15.07 -10.85
C GLY A 91 -3.99 14.95 -9.49
N TYR A 92 -3.99 16.03 -8.70
CA TYR A 92 -3.48 15.98 -7.34
C TYR A 92 -4.28 14.99 -6.49
N LYS A 93 -3.59 14.18 -5.69
CA LYS A 93 -4.22 13.21 -4.81
C LYS A 93 -3.36 12.99 -3.56
N ASN A 94 -3.93 13.20 -2.39
CA ASN A 94 -3.26 12.90 -1.14
C ASN A 94 -3.54 11.42 -0.79
N VAL A 95 -2.75 10.54 -1.37
CA VAL A 95 -2.97 9.09 -1.28
C VAL A 95 -2.89 8.61 0.16
N ALA A 96 -1.80 8.95 0.84
CA ALA A 96 -1.60 8.50 2.23
C ALA A 96 -2.69 9.03 3.16
N GLY A 97 -3.00 10.34 3.05
CA GLY A 97 -4.01 10.95 3.90
C GLY A 97 -5.40 10.36 3.69
N GLU A 98 -5.79 10.15 2.43
CA GLU A 98 -7.10 9.56 2.14
C GLU A 98 -7.20 8.13 2.64
N MET A 99 -6.14 7.35 2.50
CA MET A 99 -6.15 5.98 2.99
C MET A 99 -6.22 5.93 4.52
N GLU A 100 -5.52 6.83 5.21
CA GLU A 100 -5.60 6.89 6.67
C GLU A 100 -7.01 7.24 7.12
N GLU A 101 -7.65 8.17 6.43
CA GLU A 101 -9.02 8.57 6.74
C GLU A 101 -10.01 7.42 6.48
N LEU A 102 -9.87 6.74 5.36
CA LEU A 102 -10.80 5.69 4.95
C LEU A 102 -10.64 4.38 5.73
N THR A 103 -9.41 4.05 6.14
CA THR A 103 -9.14 2.78 6.83
C THR A 103 -8.98 2.94 8.35
N GLY A 104 -8.61 4.13 8.80
CA GLY A 104 -8.23 4.32 10.19
C GLY A 104 -6.89 3.74 10.54
N LEU A 105 -6.09 3.38 9.53
CA LEU A 105 -4.77 2.79 9.70
C LEU A 105 -3.69 3.75 9.22
N HIS A 106 -2.50 3.62 9.79
CA HIS A 106 -1.35 4.38 9.33
C HIS A 106 -1.04 3.97 7.87
N ALA A 107 -0.81 4.93 6.99
CA ALA A 107 -0.58 4.66 5.58
C ALA A 107 0.64 5.40 5.05
N LYS A 108 1.38 4.74 4.16
CA LYS A 108 2.51 5.31 3.45
C LYS A 108 2.33 5.05 1.97
N ALA A 109 2.66 6.03 1.15
CA ALA A 109 2.55 5.90 -0.30
C ALA A 109 3.88 6.23 -0.95
N GLY A 110 4.16 5.58 -2.07
CA GLY A 110 5.37 5.81 -2.84
C GLY A 110 5.16 5.44 -4.29
N ASN A 111 6.05 5.93 -5.15
CA ASN A 111 6.09 5.49 -6.53
C ASN A 111 6.55 4.04 -6.56
N ASP A 112 5.86 3.17 -7.31
CA ASP A 112 6.12 1.73 -7.28
C ASP A 112 7.56 1.37 -7.65
N ALA A 113 8.16 2.06 -8.60
CA ALA A 113 9.56 1.81 -8.96
C ALA A 113 10.50 2.22 -7.82
N ASN A 114 10.21 3.34 -7.16
CA ASN A 114 11.02 3.80 -6.02
C ASN A 114 10.85 2.89 -4.81
N VAL A 115 9.66 2.38 -4.59
CA VAL A 115 9.40 1.44 -3.50
C VAL A 115 10.24 0.18 -3.68
N ALA A 116 10.30 -0.36 -4.90
CA ALA A 116 11.10 -1.54 -5.18
C ALA A 116 12.59 -1.29 -4.92
N ALA A 117 13.09 -0.14 -5.36
CA ALA A 117 14.50 0.22 -5.16
C ALA A 117 14.84 0.43 -3.68
N LEU A 118 13.95 1.09 -2.95
CA LEU A 118 14.13 1.31 -1.51
C LEU A 118 14.08 0.00 -0.74
N GLY A 119 13.21 -0.91 -1.13
CA GLY A 119 13.09 -2.21 -0.50
C GLY A 119 14.39 -2.98 -0.55
N GLU A 120 15.05 -2.98 -1.70
CA GLU A 120 16.34 -3.64 -1.86
C GLU A 120 17.40 -3.02 -0.95
N ALA A 121 17.45 -1.69 -0.89
CA ALA A 121 18.42 -0.98 -0.06
C ALA A 121 18.16 -1.22 1.44
N TRP A 122 16.92 -1.27 1.82
CA TRP A 122 16.53 -1.34 3.23
C TRP A 122 16.60 -2.74 3.82
N LYS A 123 16.55 -3.77 3.00
CA LYS A 123 16.68 -5.15 3.47
C LYS A 123 17.95 -5.39 4.27
N GLY A 124 19.02 -4.67 3.94
CA GLY A 124 20.28 -4.80 4.64
C GLY A 124 20.52 -3.75 5.73
N ALA A 125 19.67 -2.74 5.82
CA ALA A 125 19.92 -1.60 6.68
C ALA A 125 18.88 -1.43 7.78
N ALA A 126 17.86 -2.26 7.84
CA ALA A 126 16.74 -2.11 8.75
C ALA A 126 17.16 -2.39 10.18
N ALA A 127 17.35 -1.36 10.96
CA ALA A 127 17.75 -1.50 12.35
C ALA A 127 17.08 -0.49 13.26
N GLY A 128 16.49 0.55 12.73
CA GLY A 128 15.87 1.59 13.54
C GLY A 128 14.47 1.25 13.97
N SER A 129 14.14 1.46 15.21
CA SER A 129 12.83 1.13 15.74
C SER A 129 11.68 1.90 15.08
N SER A 130 11.88 3.17 14.79
CA SER A 130 10.85 3.99 14.14
C SER A 130 10.73 3.70 12.65
N ASP A 131 11.79 3.15 12.07
CA ASP A 131 11.83 2.85 10.64
C ASP A 131 11.36 1.44 10.33
N VAL A 132 11.16 0.59 11.34
CA VAL A 132 10.74 -0.81 11.13
C VAL A 132 9.41 -0.88 10.41
N ILE A 133 8.44 -0.05 10.77
CA ILE A 133 7.14 0.00 10.11
C ILE A 133 7.32 0.37 8.64
N MET A 134 8.09 1.41 8.37
CA MET A 134 8.33 1.86 6.99
C MET A 134 8.99 0.76 6.16
N VAL A 135 10.02 0.10 6.71
CA VAL A 135 10.70 -0.99 6.02
C VAL A 135 9.73 -2.13 5.74
N THR A 136 8.90 -2.49 6.70
CA THR A 136 7.93 -3.57 6.53
C THR A 136 6.93 -3.23 5.44
N LEU A 137 6.40 -2.01 5.42
CA LEU A 137 5.44 -1.58 4.41
C LEU A 137 6.07 -1.55 3.02
N VAL A 138 7.28 -1.03 2.91
CA VAL A 138 8.01 -0.99 1.64
C VAL A 138 8.28 -2.42 1.14
N SER A 139 8.70 -3.30 2.03
CA SER A 139 8.98 -4.69 1.67
C SER A 139 7.72 -5.42 1.23
N ALA A 140 6.59 -5.15 1.85
CA ALA A 140 5.30 -5.75 1.45
C ALA A 140 4.95 -5.35 0.02
N VAL A 141 5.06 -4.08 -0.32
CA VAL A 141 4.78 -3.61 -1.68
C VAL A 141 5.78 -4.20 -2.67
N GLU A 142 7.06 -4.26 -2.31
CA GLU A 142 8.08 -4.86 -3.15
C GLU A 142 7.77 -6.31 -3.48
N LEU A 143 7.37 -7.09 -2.47
CA LEU A 143 7.02 -8.50 -2.69
C LEU A 143 5.85 -8.64 -3.67
N LEU A 144 4.87 -7.74 -3.60
CA LEU A 144 3.76 -7.72 -4.55
C LEU A 144 4.25 -7.41 -5.96
N LEU A 145 5.16 -6.46 -6.10
CA LEU A 145 5.72 -6.09 -7.39
C LEU A 145 6.49 -7.27 -8.01
N MET A 146 7.27 -7.98 -7.20
CA MET A 146 8.03 -9.14 -7.66
C MET A 146 7.13 -10.30 -8.09
N ALA A 147 5.96 -10.42 -7.51
CA ALA A 147 5.02 -11.50 -7.82
C ALA A 147 4.21 -11.25 -9.10
N ARG A 148 4.46 -10.14 -9.80
CA ARG A 148 3.76 -9.82 -11.04
C ARG A 148 4.12 -10.71 -12.22
N SER A 149 5.32 -11.23 -12.23
CA SER A 149 5.81 -11.99 -13.36
C SER A 149 5.19 -13.37 -13.50
#